data_bfb84a617d01223a3919937cc0999ffb
#
_entry.id   bfb84a617d01223a3919937cc0999ffb
#
_cell.length_a   1.000
_cell.length_b   1.000
_cell.length_c   1.000
_cell.angle_alpha   90.00
_cell.angle_beta   90.00
_cell.angle_gamma   90.00
#
_symmetry.space_group_name_H-M   'P 1'
#
loop_
_entity.id
_entity.type
_entity.pdbx_description
1 polymer ?
#
loop_
_entity_poly.entity_id
_entity_poly.type
_entity_poly.pdbx_seq_one_letter_code
_entity_poly.pdbx_strand_id
1 'polypeptide(L)'
;GMDPISYVLAMIEIAAADAAHSTIVSVNNSLFCNGILKFGTEEQKQLYVRAIAEGKEIGAFALTEPQSGSDATAMRCKAVKQDDGSFVVNGKKSWITSGPVAKYFVLFAMTDPDKGARGITAFLVDGEREGFHRGKTEPKLGIRASATCEIEFTDYVAQPAEVLGEEGHGFKIAMSVLDAGRIGIA
;
A
#
# COMPACT_ATOMS: atom_id res chain seq x y z
N GLY A 1 2.27 19.66 4.08
CA GLY A 1 1.77 18.89 5.20
C GLY A 1 2.15 19.52 6.55
N MET A 2 1.66 18.94 7.60
CA MET A 2 2.01 19.34 8.97
C MET A 2 3.42 18.81 9.31
N ASP A 3 4.08 19.44 10.25
CA ASP A 3 5.33 18.93 10.81
C ASP A 3 5.07 17.65 11.63
N PRO A 4 6.11 16.83 11.90
CA PRO A 4 5.94 15.55 12.58
C PRO A 4 5.34 15.65 13.99
N ILE A 5 5.62 16.73 14.74
CA ILE A 5 5.09 16.95 16.09
C ILE A 5 3.59 17.19 16.02
N SER A 6 3.16 18.13 15.18
CA SER A 6 1.74 18.43 14.95
C SER A 6 0.97 17.18 14.48
N TYR A 7 1.58 16.37 13.61
CA TYR A 7 0.98 15.11 13.17
C TYR A 7 0.78 14.14 14.34
N VAL A 8 1.79 13.91 15.17
CA VAL A 8 1.70 13.00 16.33
C VAL A 8 0.66 13.49 17.33
N LEU A 9 0.62 14.78 17.65
CA LEU A 9 -0.39 15.33 18.55
C LEU A 9 -1.81 15.10 18.01
N ALA A 10 -2.04 15.31 16.72
CA ALA A 10 -3.34 15.03 16.11
C ALA A 10 -3.68 13.54 16.18
N MET A 11 -2.70 12.63 15.95
CA MET A 11 -2.92 11.19 16.05
C MET A 11 -3.29 10.75 17.48
N ILE A 12 -2.66 11.33 18.51
CA ILE A 12 -2.99 11.05 19.93
C ILE A 12 -4.45 11.42 20.22
N GLU A 13 -4.89 12.61 19.81
CA GLU A 13 -6.28 13.06 20.04
C GLU A 13 -7.31 12.21 19.28
N ILE A 14 -7.01 11.85 18.03
CA ILE A 14 -7.88 10.96 17.26
C ILE A 14 -7.93 9.56 17.89
N ALA A 15 -6.78 9.01 18.30
CA ALA A 15 -6.68 7.69 18.91
C ALA A 15 -7.40 7.63 20.27
N ALA A 16 -7.37 8.72 21.07
CA ALA A 16 -8.09 8.80 22.32
C ALA A 16 -9.61 8.74 22.13
N ALA A 17 -10.12 9.26 21.00
CA ALA A 17 -11.52 9.16 20.65
C ALA A 17 -11.86 7.80 20.01
N ASP A 18 -11.07 7.36 19.03
CA ASP A 18 -11.22 6.06 18.34
C ASP A 18 -9.91 5.63 17.68
N ALA A 19 -9.27 4.60 18.23
CA ALA A 19 -8.04 4.02 17.70
C ALA A 19 -8.20 3.43 16.27
N ALA A 20 -9.40 3.01 15.87
CA ALA A 20 -9.62 2.52 14.51
C ALA A 20 -9.53 3.65 13.48
N HIS A 21 -10.07 4.83 13.77
CA HIS A 21 -9.92 6.02 12.92
C HIS A 21 -8.46 6.48 12.85
N SER A 22 -7.77 6.51 13.98
CA SER A 22 -6.33 6.81 14.02
C SER A 22 -5.54 5.87 13.09
N THR A 23 -5.81 4.57 13.14
CA THR A 23 -5.16 3.59 12.26
C THR A 23 -5.42 3.88 10.78
N ILE A 24 -6.66 4.19 10.39
CA ILE A 24 -7.01 4.54 8.99
C ILE A 24 -6.25 5.78 8.54
N VAL A 25 -6.25 6.84 9.36
CA VAL A 25 -5.53 8.09 9.06
C VAL A 25 -4.02 7.83 8.94
N SER A 26 -3.45 7.02 9.85
CA SER A 26 -2.03 6.67 9.83
C SER A 26 -1.65 5.94 8.54
N VAL A 27 -2.40 4.92 8.12
CA VAL A 27 -2.12 4.17 6.89
C VAL A 27 -2.20 5.06 5.66
N ASN A 28 -3.23 5.91 5.56
CA ASN A 28 -3.38 6.81 4.42
C ASN A 28 -2.24 7.82 4.33
N ASN A 29 -1.86 8.46 5.45
CA ASN A 29 -0.83 9.49 5.44
C ASN A 29 0.58 8.91 5.36
N SER A 30 0.94 7.98 6.27
CA SER A 30 2.32 7.55 6.44
C SER A 30 2.75 6.46 5.47
N LEU A 31 1.84 5.57 5.06
CA LEU A 31 2.18 4.46 4.17
C LEU A 31 1.81 4.75 2.71
N PHE A 32 0.58 5.18 2.45
CA PHE A 32 0.13 5.43 1.08
C PHE A 32 0.67 6.77 0.55
N CYS A 33 0.23 7.90 1.12
CA CYS A 33 0.59 9.23 0.59
C CYS A 33 2.08 9.54 0.69
N ASN A 34 2.73 9.20 1.82
CA ASN A 34 4.16 9.49 2.02
C ASN A 34 5.05 8.72 1.02
N GLY A 35 4.69 7.50 0.68
CA GLY A 35 5.39 6.73 -0.37
C GLY A 35 5.34 7.44 -1.72
N ILE A 36 4.15 7.91 -2.12
CA ILE A 36 3.95 8.61 -3.40
C ILE A 36 4.62 9.99 -3.39
N LEU A 37 4.53 10.72 -2.27
CA LEU A 37 5.19 12.03 -2.14
C LEU A 37 6.71 11.95 -2.27
N LYS A 38 7.32 10.88 -1.76
CA LYS A 38 8.79 10.69 -1.80
C LYS A 38 9.30 10.14 -3.13
N PHE A 39 8.55 9.22 -3.73
CA PHE A 39 9.06 8.40 -4.85
C PHE A 39 8.23 8.52 -6.13
N GLY A 40 7.04 9.10 -6.06
CA GLY A 40 6.14 9.25 -7.21
C GLY A 40 6.46 10.43 -8.10
N THR A 41 6.00 10.35 -9.35
CA THR A 41 6.03 11.46 -10.31
C THR A 41 5.01 12.53 -9.91
N GLU A 42 5.09 13.72 -10.53
CA GLU A 42 4.10 14.77 -10.28
C GLU A 42 2.69 14.36 -10.72
N GLU A 43 2.57 13.62 -11.83
CA GLU A 43 1.31 13.07 -12.30
C GLU A 43 0.71 12.09 -11.28
N GLN A 44 1.53 11.18 -10.71
CA GLN A 44 1.11 10.26 -9.67
C GLN A 44 0.67 11.00 -8.39
N LYS A 45 1.39 12.04 -7.98
CA LYS A 45 1.01 12.88 -6.83
C LYS A 45 -0.34 13.57 -7.05
N GLN A 46 -0.54 14.17 -8.23
CA GLN A 46 -1.80 14.85 -8.57
C GLN A 46 -2.97 13.87 -8.64
N LEU A 47 -2.76 12.66 -9.18
CA LEU A 47 -3.82 11.67 -9.30
C LEU A 47 -4.17 11.04 -7.95
N TYR A 48 -3.19 10.49 -7.25
CA TYR A 48 -3.43 9.63 -6.08
C TYR A 48 -3.44 10.41 -4.77
N VAL A 49 -2.42 11.25 -4.50
CA VAL A 49 -2.33 11.97 -3.21
C VAL A 49 -3.42 13.02 -3.09
N ARG A 50 -3.73 13.72 -4.18
CA ARG A 50 -4.79 14.73 -4.18
C ARG A 50 -6.17 14.12 -3.90
N ALA A 51 -6.49 12.96 -4.50
CA ALA A 51 -7.75 12.27 -4.27
C ALA A 51 -7.95 11.89 -2.79
N ILE A 52 -6.87 11.42 -2.13
CA ILE A 52 -6.89 11.10 -0.70
C ILE A 52 -6.99 12.38 0.15
N ALA A 53 -6.20 13.41 -0.15
CA ALA A 53 -6.18 14.66 0.61
C ALA A 53 -7.51 15.43 0.55
N GLU A 54 -8.24 15.31 -0.56
CA GLU A 54 -9.59 15.89 -0.74
C GLU A 54 -10.69 15.01 -0.10
N GLY A 55 -10.34 13.86 0.50
CA GLY A 55 -11.29 12.93 1.12
C GLY A 55 -12.21 12.21 0.13
N LYS A 56 -11.85 12.19 -1.16
CA LYS A 56 -12.64 11.53 -2.21
C LYS A 56 -12.43 10.03 -2.24
N GLU A 57 -11.22 9.59 -1.91
CA GLU A 57 -10.82 8.20 -1.99
C GLU A 57 -10.02 7.78 -0.75
N ILE A 58 -9.87 6.46 -0.57
CA ILE A 58 -9.04 5.86 0.48
C ILE A 58 -7.92 5.07 -0.20
N GLY A 59 -6.71 5.20 0.34
CA GLY A 59 -5.55 4.43 -0.06
C GLY A 59 -5.23 3.29 0.90
N ALA A 60 -4.58 2.24 0.41
CA ALA A 60 -4.13 1.12 1.21
C ALA A 60 -2.70 0.71 0.84
N PHE A 61 -2.06 -0.07 1.72
CA PHE A 61 -0.69 -0.53 1.58
C PHE A 61 -0.64 -2.06 1.57
N ALA A 62 -0.25 -2.65 0.45
CA ALA A 62 -0.35 -4.07 0.16
C ALA A 62 1.03 -4.73 0.06
N LEU A 63 1.66 -4.98 1.22
CA LEU A 63 2.98 -5.62 1.35
C LEU A 63 2.86 -7.07 1.80
N THR A 64 2.21 -7.30 2.94
CA THR A 64 2.15 -8.58 3.67
C THR A 64 1.45 -9.67 2.85
N GLU A 65 1.97 -10.89 2.92
CA GLU A 65 1.37 -12.10 2.35
C GLU A 65 1.18 -13.18 3.42
N PRO A 66 0.37 -14.23 3.18
CA PRO A 66 0.13 -15.28 4.16
C PRO A 66 1.41 -15.91 4.73
N GLN A 67 2.46 -16.06 3.90
CA GLN A 67 3.75 -16.64 4.29
C GLN A 67 4.87 -15.60 4.50
N SER A 68 4.62 -14.32 4.20
CA SER A 68 5.62 -13.25 4.19
C SER A 68 5.11 -12.04 4.98
N GLY A 69 5.34 -12.07 6.27
CA GLY A 69 5.04 -10.96 7.20
C GLY A 69 6.34 -10.24 7.59
N SER A 70 7.01 -10.72 8.65
CA SER A 70 8.27 -10.13 9.14
C SER A 70 9.41 -10.20 8.10
N ASP A 71 9.46 -11.28 7.35
CA ASP A 71 10.34 -11.38 6.17
C ASP A 71 9.59 -10.98 4.91
N ALA A 72 9.56 -9.68 4.63
CA ALA A 72 8.91 -9.14 3.43
C ALA A 72 9.62 -9.52 2.13
N THR A 73 10.87 -10.01 2.18
CA THR A 73 11.60 -10.46 0.99
C THR A 73 11.16 -11.83 0.49
N ALA A 74 10.49 -12.63 1.34
CA ALA A 74 9.95 -13.93 0.99
C ALA A 74 8.60 -13.86 0.24
N MET A 75 8.23 -12.70 -0.31
CA MET A 75 6.97 -12.54 -1.05
C MET A 75 6.89 -13.40 -2.29
N ARG A 76 5.67 -13.84 -2.61
CA ARG A 76 5.36 -14.70 -3.76
C ARG A 76 4.43 -14.05 -4.78
N CYS A 77 3.82 -12.92 -4.46
CA CYS A 77 3.08 -12.13 -5.43
C CYS A 77 4.04 -11.67 -6.53
N LYS A 78 3.77 -12.08 -7.78
CA LYS A 78 4.65 -11.84 -8.93
C LYS A 78 4.06 -10.79 -9.85
N ALA A 79 4.93 -10.01 -10.47
CA ALA A 79 4.59 -9.10 -11.56
C ALA A 79 5.52 -9.40 -12.74
N VAL A 80 4.98 -10.04 -13.77
CA VAL A 80 5.74 -10.48 -14.95
C VAL A 80 5.66 -9.40 -16.02
N LYS A 81 6.81 -8.83 -16.39
CA LYS A 81 6.91 -7.80 -17.42
C LYS A 81 6.57 -8.36 -18.79
N GLN A 82 5.78 -7.62 -19.56
CA GLN A 82 5.36 -7.94 -20.91
C GLN A 82 6.18 -7.13 -21.94
N ASP A 83 6.08 -7.51 -23.21
CA ASP A 83 6.82 -6.85 -24.32
C ASP A 83 6.42 -5.39 -24.51
N ASP A 84 5.19 -5.01 -24.15
CA ASP A 84 4.69 -3.63 -24.19
C ASP A 84 5.10 -2.79 -22.97
N GLY A 85 5.85 -3.40 -22.01
CA GLY A 85 6.31 -2.78 -20.78
C GLY A 85 5.32 -2.83 -19.63
N SER A 86 4.08 -3.31 -19.83
CA SER A 86 3.13 -3.59 -18.76
C SER A 86 3.57 -4.76 -17.89
N PHE A 87 2.87 -4.99 -16.76
CA PHE A 87 3.14 -6.12 -15.87
C PHE A 87 1.86 -6.90 -15.61
N VAL A 88 1.89 -8.20 -15.76
CA VAL A 88 0.82 -9.11 -15.33
C VAL A 88 1.09 -9.54 -13.90
N VAL A 89 0.17 -9.15 -13.00
CA VAL A 89 0.31 -9.39 -11.56
C VAL A 89 -0.58 -10.55 -11.14
N ASN A 90 0.02 -11.50 -10.41
CA ASN A 90 -0.65 -12.65 -9.81
C ASN A 90 -0.18 -12.87 -8.37
N GLY A 91 -1.10 -13.05 -7.44
CA GLY A 91 -0.79 -13.36 -6.04
C GLY A 91 -1.78 -12.80 -5.05
N LYS A 92 -1.48 -13.00 -3.75
CA LYS A 92 -2.36 -12.60 -2.64
C LYS A 92 -1.62 -11.72 -1.66
N LYS A 93 -2.35 -10.78 -1.06
CA LYS A 93 -1.88 -9.96 0.05
C LYS A 93 -2.84 -10.09 1.23
N SER A 94 -2.32 -10.20 2.43
CA SER A 94 -3.09 -10.44 3.64
C SER A 94 -3.01 -9.26 4.60
N TRP A 95 -4.03 -9.12 5.45
CA TRP A 95 -4.10 -8.09 6.49
C TRP A 95 -4.06 -6.66 5.95
N ILE A 96 -4.71 -6.43 4.80
CA ILE A 96 -4.69 -5.12 4.16
C ILE A 96 -5.71 -4.21 4.83
N THR A 97 -5.20 -3.26 5.62
CA THR A 97 -5.99 -2.20 6.26
C THR A 97 -6.66 -1.35 5.19
N SER A 98 -7.93 -1.07 5.38
CA SER A 98 -8.82 -0.40 4.42
C SER A 98 -9.04 -1.19 3.11
N GLY A 99 -8.51 -2.40 2.97
CA GLY A 99 -8.66 -3.23 1.76
C GLY A 99 -10.11 -3.37 1.24
N PRO A 100 -11.13 -3.55 2.11
CA PRO A 100 -12.51 -3.66 1.65
C PRO A 100 -13.07 -2.39 1.00
N VAL A 101 -12.54 -1.20 1.33
CA VAL A 101 -13.11 0.11 0.94
C VAL A 101 -12.13 0.99 0.15
N ALA A 102 -10.84 0.69 0.17
CA ALA A 102 -9.84 1.45 -0.56
C ALA A 102 -10.02 1.32 -2.07
N LYS A 103 -9.83 2.41 -2.79
CA LYS A 103 -9.77 2.42 -4.24
C LYS A 103 -8.35 2.18 -4.73
N TYR A 104 -7.37 2.86 -4.15
CA TYR A 104 -5.98 2.81 -4.60
C TYR A 104 -5.10 2.04 -3.61
N PHE A 105 -4.13 1.30 -4.14
CA PHE A 105 -3.21 0.50 -3.33
C PHE A 105 -1.76 0.74 -3.77
N VAL A 106 -0.85 0.87 -2.80
CA VAL A 106 0.58 0.65 -3.06
C VAL A 106 0.83 -0.84 -2.93
N LEU A 107 1.01 -1.52 -4.05
CA LEU A 107 1.30 -2.94 -4.13
C LEU A 107 2.80 -3.17 -4.27
N PHE A 108 3.33 -4.16 -3.55
CA PHE A 108 4.68 -4.67 -3.73
C PHE A 108 4.63 -6.07 -4.32
N ALA A 109 5.33 -6.28 -5.44
CA ALA A 109 5.37 -7.58 -6.11
C ALA A 109 6.79 -7.90 -6.60
N MET A 110 7.09 -9.18 -6.72
CA MET A 110 8.36 -9.70 -7.20
C MET A 110 8.39 -9.62 -8.73
N THR A 111 9.28 -8.81 -9.28
CA THR A 111 9.53 -8.67 -10.72
C THR A 111 10.74 -9.47 -11.17
N ASP A 112 11.73 -9.70 -10.28
CA ASP A 112 12.95 -10.45 -10.58
C ASP A 112 13.41 -11.27 -9.36
N PRO A 113 13.02 -12.56 -9.26
CA PRO A 113 13.36 -13.39 -8.10
C PRO A 113 14.87 -13.57 -7.88
N ASP A 114 15.67 -13.50 -8.93
CA ASP A 114 17.12 -13.74 -8.85
C ASP A 114 17.85 -12.59 -8.14
N LYS A 115 17.21 -11.43 -8.03
CA LYS A 115 17.76 -10.25 -7.34
C LYS A 115 17.33 -10.13 -5.87
N GLY A 116 16.54 -11.06 -5.33
CA GLY A 116 16.04 -11.02 -3.96
C GLY A 116 15.33 -9.70 -3.65
N ALA A 117 15.70 -8.99 -2.58
CA ALA A 117 15.07 -7.72 -2.21
C ALA A 117 15.11 -6.65 -3.31
N ARG A 118 16.13 -6.67 -4.18
CA ARG A 118 16.25 -5.77 -5.32
C ARG A 118 15.43 -6.19 -6.54
N GLY A 119 14.74 -7.30 -6.46
CA GLY A 119 13.77 -7.76 -7.45
C GLY A 119 12.33 -7.37 -7.13
N ILE A 120 12.10 -6.66 -6.03
CA ILE A 120 10.76 -6.21 -5.63
C ILE A 120 10.49 -4.83 -6.21
N THR A 121 9.34 -4.68 -6.88
CA THR A 121 8.88 -3.42 -7.45
C THR A 121 7.59 -2.97 -6.75
N ALA A 122 7.41 -1.67 -6.60
CA ALA A 122 6.20 -1.06 -6.07
C ALA A 122 5.31 -0.54 -7.21
N PHE A 123 4.00 -0.75 -7.10
CA PHE A 123 3.00 -0.35 -8.08
C PHE A 123 1.86 0.43 -7.43
N LEU A 124 1.31 1.41 -8.12
CA LEU A 124 0.06 2.08 -7.76
C LEU A 124 -1.07 1.42 -8.53
N VAL A 125 -1.92 0.65 -7.85
CA VAL A 125 -2.96 -0.15 -8.49
C VAL A 125 -4.35 0.35 -8.11
N ASP A 126 -5.31 0.24 -9.05
CA ASP A 126 -6.72 0.57 -8.87
C ASP A 126 -7.50 -0.71 -8.53
N GLY A 127 -8.15 -0.72 -7.35
CA GLY A 127 -8.94 -1.85 -6.86
C GLY A 127 -10.28 -2.05 -7.58
N GLU A 128 -10.63 -1.19 -8.55
CA GLU A 128 -11.82 -1.34 -9.39
C GLU A 128 -11.50 -1.96 -10.76
N ARG A 129 -10.22 -2.19 -11.05
CA ARG A 129 -9.78 -2.79 -12.32
C ARG A 129 -9.98 -4.31 -12.32
N GLU A 130 -10.23 -4.85 -13.51
CA GLU A 130 -10.28 -6.29 -13.74
C GLU A 130 -9.03 -7.01 -13.23
N GLY A 131 -9.22 -8.20 -12.66
CA GLY A 131 -8.15 -8.98 -12.04
C GLY A 131 -7.87 -8.61 -10.58
N PHE A 132 -8.52 -7.59 -10.00
CA PHE A 132 -8.44 -7.28 -8.58
C PHE A 132 -9.63 -7.85 -7.81
N HIS A 133 -9.36 -8.62 -6.75
CA HIS A 133 -10.40 -9.25 -5.93
C HIS A 133 -10.23 -8.93 -4.46
N ARG A 134 -11.32 -8.57 -3.79
CA ARG A 134 -11.37 -8.35 -2.34
C ARG A 134 -11.90 -9.60 -1.64
N GLY A 135 -11.18 -10.04 -0.63
CA GLY A 135 -11.61 -11.10 0.27
C GLY A 135 -12.63 -10.62 1.30
N LYS A 136 -13.03 -11.52 2.18
CA LYS A 136 -13.93 -11.20 3.30
C LYS A 136 -13.21 -10.32 4.32
N THR A 137 -13.97 -9.42 4.94
CA THR A 137 -13.47 -8.63 6.07
C THR A 137 -13.14 -9.55 7.25
N GLU A 138 -11.94 -9.37 7.80
CA GLU A 138 -11.42 -10.15 8.92
C GLU A 138 -12.19 -9.85 10.22
N PRO A 139 -12.63 -10.87 10.97
CA PRO A 139 -13.23 -10.71 12.29
C PRO A 139 -12.12 -10.42 13.31
N LYS A 140 -11.91 -9.15 13.66
CA LYS A 140 -10.85 -8.76 14.59
C LYS A 140 -11.33 -8.61 16.02
N LEU A 141 -10.45 -8.87 17.00
CA LEU A 141 -10.72 -8.69 18.43
C LEU A 141 -10.92 -7.21 18.80
N GLY A 142 -10.08 -6.31 18.22
CA GLY A 142 -10.13 -4.86 18.43
C GLY A 142 -9.95 -4.09 17.14
N ILE A 143 -10.02 -2.74 17.20
CA ILE A 143 -9.87 -1.84 16.05
C ILE A 143 -10.80 -2.25 14.89
N ARG A 144 -12.03 -2.66 15.21
CA ARG A 144 -12.93 -3.30 14.25
C ARG A 144 -13.47 -2.35 13.18
N ALA A 145 -13.57 -1.06 13.49
CA ALA A 145 -13.98 -0.05 12.51
C ALA A 145 -12.93 0.21 11.41
N SER A 146 -11.67 -0.15 11.65
CA SER A 146 -10.65 -0.19 10.60
C SER A 146 -10.74 -1.52 9.85
N ALA A 147 -11.58 -1.59 8.81
CA ALA A 147 -11.80 -2.80 8.03
C ALA A 147 -10.49 -3.32 7.42
N THR A 148 -10.31 -4.63 7.47
CA THR A 148 -9.09 -5.33 7.00
C THR A 148 -9.51 -6.57 6.23
N CYS A 149 -8.88 -6.86 5.09
CA CYS A 149 -9.14 -8.08 4.33
C CYS A 149 -7.89 -8.61 3.64
N GLU A 150 -8.00 -9.79 3.04
CA GLU A 150 -7.11 -10.24 2.00
C GLU A 150 -7.50 -9.57 0.67
N ILE A 151 -6.52 -9.40 -0.21
CA ILE A 151 -6.73 -9.03 -1.61
C ILE A 151 -6.00 -10.02 -2.51
N GLU A 152 -6.55 -10.29 -3.69
CA GLU A 152 -5.97 -11.21 -4.66
C GLU A 152 -5.91 -10.55 -6.03
N PHE A 153 -4.82 -10.81 -6.72
CA PHE A 153 -4.58 -10.42 -8.10
C PHE A 153 -4.58 -11.66 -8.97
N THR A 154 -5.42 -11.65 -10.00
CA THR A 154 -5.51 -12.71 -11.01
C THR A 154 -5.41 -12.06 -12.39
N ASP A 155 -4.26 -12.23 -13.05
CA ASP A 155 -3.94 -11.60 -14.34
C ASP A 155 -4.21 -10.08 -14.38
N TYR A 156 -4.02 -9.42 -13.24
CA TYR A 156 -4.17 -7.97 -13.14
C TYR A 156 -3.07 -7.27 -13.95
N VAL A 157 -3.45 -6.36 -14.84
CA VAL A 157 -2.50 -5.64 -15.70
C VAL A 157 -2.15 -4.30 -15.07
N ALA A 158 -0.91 -4.16 -14.60
CA ALA A 158 -0.35 -2.88 -14.16
C ALA A 158 0.41 -2.20 -15.30
N GLN A 159 0.14 -0.92 -15.53
CA GLN A 159 0.75 -0.15 -16.61
C GLN A 159 2.15 0.37 -16.21
N PRO A 160 3.06 0.65 -17.15
CA PRO A 160 4.38 1.22 -16.84
C PRO A 160 4.30 2.51 -16.02
N ALA A 161 3.31 3.37 -16.28
CA ALA A 161 3.08 4.61 -15.54
C ALA A 161 2.63 4.40 -14.08
N GLU A 162 2.25 3.18 -13.70
CA GLU A 162 1.84 2.80 -12.35
C GLU A 162 3.01 2.27 -11.49
N VAL A 163 4.20 2.14 -12.04
CA VAL A 163 5.40 1.83 -11.26
C VAL A 163 5.70 3.02 -10.34
N LEU A 164 5.77 2.77 -9.04
CA LEU A 164 6.16 3.77 -8.05
C LEU A 164 7.68 3.78 -7.89
N GLY A 165 8.31 4.89 -8.24
CA GLY A 165 9.76 5.01 -8.29
C GLY A 165 10.36 4.22 -9.45
N GLU A 166 11.36 3.39 -9.19
CA GLU A 166 12.07 2.58 -10.18
C GLU A 166 11.79 1.09 -9.98
N GLU A 167 11.81 0.32 -11.07
CA GLU A 167 11.74 -1.14 -11.04
C GLU A 167 12.88 -1.71 -10.15
N GLY A 168 12.53 -2.63 -9.25
CA GLY A 168 13.48 -3.20 -8.29
C GLY A 168 13.73 -2.37 -7.02
N HIS A 169 13.17 -1.17 -6.90
CA HIS A 169 13.30 -0.32 -5.71
C HIS A 169 12.17 -0.49 -4.68
N GLY A 170 11.22 -1.40 -4.92
CA GLY A 170 10.05 -1.59 -4.05
C GLY A 170 10.39 -1.86 -2.59
N PHE A 171 11.37 -2.72 -2.30
CA PHE A 171 11.76 -3.01 -0.93
C PHE A 171 12.31 -1.77 -0.21
N LYS A 172 13.14 -0.96 -0.88
CA LYS A 172 13.66 0.30 -0.34
C LYS A 172 12.52 1.28 -0.04
N ILE A 173 11.53 1.36 -0.94
CA ILE A 173 10.34 2.20 -0.76
C ILE A 173 9.56 1.71 0.46
N ALA A 174 9.26 0.40 0.57
CA ALA A 174 8.55 -0.18 1.69
C ALA A 174 9.22 0.15 3.03
N MET A 175 10.51 -0.08 3.16
CA MET A 175 11.25 0.21 4.40
C MET A 175 11.23 1.70 4.74
N SER A 176 11.42 2.59 3.76
CA SER A 176 11.39 4.03 3.99
C SER A 176 10.06 4.55 4.52
N VAL A 177 8.92 3.99 4.07
CA VAL A 177 7.60 4.43 4.55
C VAL A 177 7.21 3.76 5.86
N LEU A 178 7.64 2.52 6.09
CA LEU A 178 7.40 1.80 7.34
C LEU A 178 8.13 2.46 8.52
N ASP A 179 9.38 2.89 8.33
CA ASP A 179 10.14 3.61 9.37
C ASP A 179 9.42 4.89 9.80
N ALA A 180 8.96 5.68 8.84
CA ALA A 180 8.20 6.89 9.13
C ALA A 180 6.82 6.59 9.76
N GLY A 181 6.17 5.50 9.35
CA GLY A 181 4.85 5.09 9.82
C GLY A 181 4.82 4.62 11.27
N ARG A 182 5.94 4.09 11.79
CA ARG A 182 6.02 3.58 13.16
C ARG A 182 5.75 4.63 14.23
N ILE A 183 6.15 5.87 13.99
CA ILE A 183 5.92 6.98 14.93
C ILE A 183 4.43 7.29 15.04
N GLY A 184 3.71 7.31 13.92
CA GLY A 184 2.28 7.62 13.93
C GLY A 184 1.37 6.49 14.43
N ILE A 185 1.86 5.24 14.46
CA ILE A 185 1.09 4.09 14.94
C ILE A 185 1.35 3.78 16.42
N ALA A 186 2.48 4.22 16.98
CA ALA A 186 2.84 4.05 18.39
C ALA A 186 1.98 4.92 19.31
#